data_cc1714ab77fccd27c26bcdf786b724c7
#
_entry.id   cc1714ab77fccd27c26bcdf786b724c7
#
_cell.length_a   1.000
_cell.length_b   1.000
_cell.length_c   1.000
_cell.angle_alpha   90.00
_cell.angle_beta   90.00
_cell.angle_gamma   90.00
#
_symmetry.space_group_name_H-M   'P 1'
#
loop_
_entity.id
_entity.type
_entity.pdbx_description
1 polymer ?
#
loop_
_entity_poly.entity_id
_entity_poly.type
_entity_poly.pdbx_seq_one_letter_code
_entity_poly.pdbx_strand_id
1 'polypeptide(L)'
;MITDSHCHLASGNFSSDLDQVIERAVAGKVSRMVTISTDLEDSSKCIEIAKHNDCVWATAGIHPSSVTEIQNENWIREIREMAEKESVAAIGEIGLDYFHPAPSGWTEESYRNLQREFLHSQLELAAELSLNAIIHHRDRGNECWEELLNIIAPFNGKVRVVFHCFSSSWETAKPLIEQGHLISFTGIATFKNATDIQQCAATCPINSFMIETDSPYLAPVPFRGKRCEPMHAMTTAKFIADLRKIPMEILSEKTNKTADLFFRF
;
A
#
# COMPACT_ATOMS: atom_id res chain seq x y z
N MET A 1 8.67 -15.42 10.07
CA MET A 1 8.65 -14.85 8.72
C MET A 1 7.58 -13.78 8.67
N ILE A 2 7.71 -12.77 7.80
CA ILE A 2 6.77 -11.64 7.69
C ILE A 2 6.39 -11.40 6.23
N THR A 3 5.22 -10.82 5.98
CA THR A 3 4.81 -10.29 4.67
C THR A 3 5.16 -8.80 4.60
N ASP A 4 5.82 -8.37 3.52
CA ASP A 4 5.88 -6.96 3.12
C ASP A 4 4.66 -6.66 2.25
N SER A 5 3.66 -5.99 2.80
CA SER A 5 2.38 -5.77 2.13
C SER A 5 2.39 -4.63 1.10
N HIS A 6 3.51 -3.89 0.97
CA HIS A 6 3.62 -2.77 0.04
C HIS A 6 5.09 -2.42 -0.23
N CYS A 7 5.55 -2.74 -1.44
CA CYS A 7 6.87 -2.36 -1.95
C CYS A 7 6.80 -2.10 -3.46
N HIS A 8 7.69 -1.28 -4.01
CA HIS A 8 7.75 -0.94 -5.44
C HIS A 8 8.92 -1.63 -6.12
N LEU A 9 8.85 -2.96 -6.31
CA LEU A 9 9.93 -3.75 -6.92
C LEU A 9 10.18 -3.39 -8.39
N ALA A 10 9.19 -2.87 -9.10
CA ALA A 10 9.32 -2.39 -10.47
C ALA A 10 10.03 -1.03 -10.58
N SER A 11 10.31 -0.37 -9.46
CA SER A 11 11.03 0.90 -9.43
C SER A 11 12.40 0.80 -10.09
N GLY A 12 12.76 1.82 -10.88
CA GLY A 12 14.10 1.96 -11.46
C GLY A 12 15.25 1.91 -10.45
N ASN A 13 14.96 2.16 -9.16
CA ASN A 13 15.93 2.03 -8.07
C ASN A 13 16.40 0.60 -7.85
N PHE A 14 15.67 -0.41 -8.31
CA PHE A 14 16.00 -1.83 -8.18
C PHE A 14 16.44 -2.47 -9.49
N SER A 15 16.38 -1.78 -10.62
CA SER A 15 16.61 -2.33 -11.96
C SER A 15 17.97 -3.03 -12.12
N SER A 16 18.99 -2.63 -11.37
CA SER A 16 20.33 -3.22 -11.47
C SER A 16 20.56 -4.45 -10.58
N ASP A 17 19.71 -4.68 -9.56
CA ASP A 17 19.94 -5.73 -8.56
C ASP A 17 18.63 -6.32 -7.99
N LEU A 18 17.55 -6.35 -8.77
CA LEU A 18 16.23 -6.79 -8.32
C LEU A 18 16.25 -8.21 -7.72
N ASP A 19 16.88 -9.17 -8.42
CA ASP A 19 16.96 -10.56 -7.95
C ASP A 19 17.67 -10.63 -6.59
N GLN A 20 18.78 -9.89 -6.42
CA GLN A 20 19.48 -9.84 -5.14
C GLN A 20 18.67 -9.15 -4.04
N VAL A 21 17.83 -8.16 -4.39
CA VAL A 21 16.89 -7.52 -3.43
C VAL A 21 15.88 -8.55 -2.90
N ILE A 22 15.29 -9.34 -3.81
CA ILE A 22 14.33 -10.40 -3.45
C ILE A 22 15.04 -11.49 -2.62
N GLU A 23 16.23 -11.93 -3.03
CA GLU A 23 17.04 -12.90 -2.28
C GLU A 23 17.35 -12.41 -0.86
N ARG A 24 17.77 -11.13 -0.71
CA ARG A 24 18.02 -10.54 0.61
C ARG A 24 16.76 -10.46 1.46
N ALA A 25 15.60 -10.18 0.85
CA ALA A 25 14.32 -10.17 1.55
C ALA A 25 13.99 -11.55 2.13
N VAL A 26 14.07 -12.59 1.31
CA VAL A 26 13.84 -13.99 1.73
C VAL A 26 14.81 -14.42 2.81
N ALA A 27 16.13 -14.16 2.63
CA ALA A 27 17.14 -14.41 3.65
C ALA A 27 16.90 -13.63 4.95
N GLY A 28 16.34 -12.43 4.84
CA GLY A 28 15.89 -11.56 5.93
C GLY A 28 14.57 -11.97 6.58
N LYS A 29 14.01 -13.13 6.19
CA LYS A 29 12.75 -13.71 6.70
C LYS A 29 11.50 -12.93 6.28
N VAL A 30 11.54 -12.20 5.19
CA VAL A 30 10.36 -11.72 4.46
C VAL A 30 9.97 -12.81 3.48
N SER A 31 8.86 -13.48 3.73
CA SER A 31 8.45 -14.66 2.97
C SER A 31 7.52 -14.34 1.81
N ARG A 32 6.91 -13.16 1.83
CA ARG A 32 6.00 -12.67 0.81
C ARG A 32 6.14 -11.17 0.63
N MET A 33 6.02 -10.71 -0.60
CA MET A 33 6.09 -9.31 -0.98
C MET A 33 4.93 -8.99 -1.92
N VAL A 34 4.27 -7.85 -1.74
CA VAL A 34 3.29 -7.33 -2.68
C VAL A 34 3.92 -6.14 -3.39
N THR A 35 4.22 -6.32 -4.69
CA THR A 35 4.76 -5.25 -5.52
C THR A 35 3.63 -4.39 -6.07
N ILE A 36 3.72 -3.10 -5.81
CA ILE A 36 2.64 -2.14 -6.00
C ILE A 36 2.86 -1.37 -7.30
N SER A 37 1.81 -1.27 -8.10
CA SER A 37 1.81 -0.52 -9.35
C SER A 37 1.28 0.89 -9.18
N THR A 38 1.76 1.79 -10.04
CA THR A 38 1.40 3.22 -10.05
C THR A 38 0.75 3.69 -11.35
N ASP A 39 0.90 2.91 -12.44
CA ASP A 39 0.30 3.16 -13.75
C ASP A 39 0.20 1.87 -14.57
N LEU A 40 -0.24 1.96 -15.84
CA LEU A 40 -0.43 0.80 -16.73
C LEU A 40 0.89 0.07 -17.05
N GLU A 41 1.96 0.81 -17.32
CA GLU A 41 3.26 0.22 -17.63
C GLU A 41 3.86 -0.44 -16.39
N ASP A 42 3.76 0.22 -15.26
CA ASP A 42 4.23 -0.29 -13.97
C ASP A 42 3.44 -1.52 -13.52
N SER A 43 2.11 -1.53 -13.74
CA SER A 43 1.26 -2.72 -13.52
C SER A 43 1.77 -3.93 -14.30
N SER A 44 2.11 -3.74 -15.57
CA SER A 44 2.66 -4.83 -16.41
C SER A 44 4.00 -5.34 -15.89
N LYS A 45 4.89 -4.45 -15.43
CA LYS A 45 6.18 -4.81 -14.82
C LYS A 45 6.00 -5.56 -13.50
N CYS A 46 5.11 -5.09 -12.64
CA CYS A 46 4.79 -5.75 -11.37
C CYS A 46 4.29 -7.18 -11.58
N ILE A 47 3.39 -7.39 -12.54
CA ILE A 47 2.86 -8.70 -12.90
C ILE A 47 3.98 -9.62 -13.43
N GLU A 48 4.88 -9.10 -14.26
CA GLU A 48 5.99 -9.89 -14.78
C GLU A 48 6.99 -10.29 -13.67
N ILE A 49 7.27 -9.40 -12.71
CA ILE A 49 8.08 -9.72 -11.54
C ILE A 49 7.40 -10.82 -10.70
N ALA A 50 6.10 -10.69 -10.43
CA ALA A 50 5.35 -11.67 -9.65
C ALA A 50 5.30 -13.04 -10.32
N LYS A 51 5.15 -13.09 -11.65
CA LYS A 51 5.14 -14.32 -12.43
C LYS A 51 6.45 -15.11 -12.33
N HIS A 52 7.57 -14.44 -12.14
CA HIS A 52 8.89 -15.07 -12.06
C HIS A 52 9.37 -15.34 -10.62
N ASN A 53 8.59 -14.95 -9.60
CA ASN A 53 8.99 -15.07 -8.21
C ASN A 53 7.81 -15.53 -7.34
N ASP A 54 7.79 -16.78 -6.93
CA ASP A 54 6.71 -17.41 -6.14
C ASP A 54 6.41 -16.70 -4.79
N CYS A 55 7.32 -15.85 -4.32
CA CYS A 55 7.16 -15.08 -3.10
C CYS A 55 6.65 -13.64 -3.35
N VAL A 56 6.33 -13.29 -4.60
CA VAL A 56 5.89 -11.94 -4.98
C VAL A 56 4.49 -12.00 -5.60
N TRP A 57 3.61 -11.11 -5.15
CA TRP A 57 2.31 -10.81 -5.75
C TRP A 57 2.32 -9.38 -6.27
N ALA A 58 1.49 -9.11 -7.27
CA ALA A 58 1.37 -7.79 -7.87
C ALA A 58 0.05 -7.12 -7.51
N THR A 59 -0.04 -5.83 -7.76
CA THR A 59 -1.29 -5.08 -7.89
C THR A 59 -1.45 -4.55 -9.30
N ALA A 60 -2.65 -4.13 -9.64
CA ALA A 60 -2.94 -3.37 -10.85
C ALA A 60 -3.75 -2.13 -10.47
N GLY A 61 -3.30 -0.95 -10.88
CA GLY A 61 -3.96 0.31 -10.53
C GLY A 61 -3.21 1.53 -11.04
N ILE A 62 -3.87 2.67 -10.93
CA ILE A 62 -3.34 3.98 -11.32
C ILE A 62 -3.33 4.88 -10.10
N HIS A 63 -2.12 5.25 -9.68
CA HIS A 63 -1.86 6.15 -8.57
C HIS A 63 -2.36 7.57 -8.88
N PRO A 64 -2.86 8.33 -7.90
CA PRO A 64 -3.37 9.69 -8.11
C PRO A 64 -2.36 10.64 -8.80
N SER A 65 -1.07 10.45 -8.63
CA SER A 65 -0.07 11.27 -9.33
C SER A 65 0.06 10.96 -10.82
N SER A 66 -0.38 9.79 -11.28
CA SER A 66 -0.24 9.33 -12.66
C SER A 66 -1.48 9.58 -13.53
N VAL A 67 -2.60 10.02 -12.93
CA VAL A 67 -3.89 10.15 -13.63
C VAL A 67 -3.85 11.08 -14.85
N THR A 68 -3.01 12.12 -14.83
CA THR A 68 -2.88 13.07 -15.94
C THR A 68 -2.05 12.55 -17.11
N GLU A 69 -1.32 11.45 -16.91
CA GLU A 69 -0.49 10.82 -17.94
C GLU A 69 -1.29 9.80 -18.76
N ILE A 70 -2.46 9.40 -18.25
CA ILE A 70 -3.34 8.44 -18.89
C ILE A 70 -4.14 9.11 -20.00
N GLN A 71 -3.75 8.85 -21.23
CA GLN A 71 -4.43 9.37 -22.44
C GLN A 71 -5.37 8.36 -23.08
N ASN A 72 -5.35 7.11 -22.62
CA ASN A 72 -6.14 6.02 -23.20
C ASN A 72 -7.51 5.95 -22.54
N GLU A 73 -8.58 6.16 -23.30
CA GLU A 73 -9.96 6.07 -22.80
C GLU A 73 -10.33 4.64 -22.34
N ASN A 74 -9.59 3.63 -22.75
CA ASN A 74 -9.81 2.23 -22.35
C ASN A 74 -9.01 1.79 -21.12
N TRP A 75 -8.37 2.71 -20.40
CA TRP A 75 -7.48 2.41 -19.28
C TRP A 75 -8.08 1.48 -18.22
N ILE A 76 -9.37 1.64 -17.90
CA ILE A 76 -10.03 0.81 -16.89
C ILE A 76 -10.21 -0.64 -17.38
N ARG A 77 -10.40 -0.85 -18.70
CA ARG A 77 -10.43 -2.17 -19.30
C ARG A 77 -9.05 -2.83 -19.24
N GLU A 78 -7.98 -2.07 -19.49
CA GLU A 78 -6.61 -2.60 -19.39
C GLU A 78 -6.27 -2.99 -17.94
N ILE A 79 -6.64 -2.17 -16.94
CA ILE A 79 -6.51 -2.54 -15.53
C ILE A 79 -7.31 -3.81 -15.22
N ARG A 80 -8.53 -3.98 -15.75
CA ARG A 80 -9.31 -5.20 -15.58
C ARG A 80 -8.57 -6.43 -16.12
N GLU A 81 -8.08 -6.37 -17.35
CA GLU A 81 -7.35 -7.47 -17.99
C GLU A 81 -6.08 -7.86 -17.21
N MET A 82 -5.45 -6.89 -16.56
CA MET A 82 -4.31 -7.10 -15.66
C MET A 82 -4.76 -7.68 -14.32
N ALA A 83 -5.82 -7.15 -13.72
CA ALA A 83 -6.33 -7.55 -12.41
C ALA A 83 -6.89 -8.99 -12.39
N GLU A 84 -7.28 -9.52 -13.54
CA GLU A 84 -7.72 -10.91 -13.71
C GLU A 84 -6.56 -11.93 -13.75
N LYS A 85 -5.30 -11.49 -13.71
CA LYS A 85 -4.15 -12.41 -13.64
C LYS A 85 -4.02 -13.01 -12.24
N GLU A 86 -3.69 -14.29 -12.16
CA GLU A 86 -3.56 -15.04 -10.90
C GLU A 86 -2.55 -14.41 -9.91
N SER A 87 -1.52 -13.76 -10.43
CA SER A 87 -0.50 -13.08 -9.61
C SER A 87 -0.95 -11.73 -9.07
N VAL A 88 -2.13 -11.22 -9.43
CA VAL A 88 -2.64 -9.92 -8.96
C VAL A 88 -3.56 -10.11 -7.75
N ALA A 89 -3.17 -9.56 -6.62
CA ALA A 89 -3.81 -9.78 -5.33
C ALA A 89 -4.76 -8.64 -4.90
N ALA A 90 -4.66 -7.46 -5.51
CA ALA A 90 -5.49 -6.29 -5.16
C ALA A 90 -5.51 -5.25 -6.29
N ILE A 91 -6.50 -4.37 -6.26
CA ILE A 91 -6.48 -3.11 -7.03
C ILE A 91 -5.68 -2.08 -6.23
N GLY A 92 -4.68 -1.49 -6.85
CA GLY A 92 -3.81 -0.52 -6.18
C GLY A 92 -2.48 -0.29 -6.90
N GLU A 93 -1.88 0.82 -6.60
CA GLU A 93 -2.19 1.84 -5.61
C GLU A 93 -3.18 2.85 -6.20
N ILE A 94 -4.27 3.13 -5.50
CA ILE A 94 -5.29 4.08 -5.90
C ILE A 94 -5.56 5.06 -4.75
N GLY A 95 -6.15 6.21 -5.00
CA GLY A 95 -6.44 7.12 -3.88
C GLY A 95 -6.44 8.58 -4.29
N LEU A 96 -6.12 9.44 -3.30
CA LEU A 96 -6.03 10.88 -3.48
C LEU A 96 -4.71 11.44 -2.93
N ASP A 97 -4.09 12.33 -3.68
CA ASP A 97 -2.90 13.09 -3.26
C ASP A 97 -3.13 14.59 -3.49
N TYR A 98 -3.45 15.31 -2.42
CA TYR A 98 -3.62 16.78 -2.44
C TYR A 98 -2.41 17.49 -1.85
N PHE A 99 -1.37 16.73 -1.52
CA PHE A 99 -0.10 17.31 -1.06
C PHE A 99 0.73 17.84 -2.23
N HIS A 100 0.80 17.11 -3.34
CA HIS A 100 1.52 17.54 -4.53
C HIS A 100 0.66 18.48 -5.37
N PRO A 101 1.24 19.58 -5.88
CA PRO A 101 0.50 20.52 -6.72
C PRO A 101 0.09 19.88 -8.06
N ALA A 102 -0.95 20.42 -8.66
CA ALA A 102 -1.36 20.01 -10.00
C ALA A 102 -0.20 20.16 -11.01
N PRO A 103 0.00 19.20 -11.93
CA PRO A 103 1.01 19.30 -12.98
C PRO A 103 0.73 20.47 -13.94
N SER A 104 1.76 20.86 -14.69
CA SER A 104 1.63 21.95 -15.69
C SER A 104 0.50 21.67 -16.67
N GLY A 105 -0.35 22.67 -16.90
CA GLY A 105 -1.52 22.57 -17.76
C GLY A 105 -2.82 22.18 -17.05
N TRP A 106 -2.77 21.86 -15.76
CA TRP A 106 -3.92 21.51 -14.94
C TRP A 106 -4.16 22.55 -13.85
N THR A 107 -5.42 22.82 -13.53
CA THR A 107 -5.79 23.53 -12.30
C THR A 107 -5.88 22.54 -11.14
N GLU A 108 -5.72 23.02 -9.90
CA GLU A 108 -5.89 22.17 -8.70
C GLU A 108 -7.26 21.47 -8.70
N GLU A 109 -8.32 22.21 -9.07
CA GLU A 109 -9.67 21.65 -9.10
C GLU A 109 -9.83 20.57 -10.16
N SER A 110 -9.37 20.80 -11.39
CA SER A 110 -9.47 19.80 -12.46
C SER A 110 -8.63 18.54 -12.19
N TYR A 111 -7.46 18.72 -11.57
CA TYR A 111 -6.60 17.61 -11.18
C TYR A 111 -7.21 16.77 -10.05
N ARG A 112 -7.75 17.42 -9.01
CA ARG A 112 -8.44 16.73 -7.92
C ARG A 112 -9.72 16.01 -8.42
N ASN A 113 -10.48 16.63 -9.33
CA ASN A 113 -11.62 15.97 -9.96
C ASN A 113 -11.22 14.70 -10.68
N LEU A 114 -10.14 14.74 -11.47
CA LEU A 114 -9.64 13.58 -12.20
C LEU A 114 -9.19 12.46 -11.23
N GLN A 115 -8.49 12.80 -10.14
CA GLN A 115 -8.13 11.80 -9.12
C GLN A 115 -9.37 11.13 -8.52
N ARG A 116 -10.43 11.88 -8.23
CA ARG A 116 -11.70 11.33 -7.70
C ARG A 116 -12.40 10.39 -8.68
N GLU A 117 -12.42 10.75 -9.96
CA GLU A 117 -12.99 9.93 -11.03
C GLU A 117 -12.24 8.59 -11.16
N PHE A 118 -10.90 8.64 -11.18
CA PHE A 118 -10.06 7.45 -11.26
C PHE A 118 -10.21 6.56 -10.03
N LEU A 119 -10.23 7.15 -8.83
CA LEU A 119 -10.45 6.41 -7.60
C LEU A 119 -11.80 5.69 -7.62
N HIS A 120 -12.88 6.39 -7.97
CA HIS A 120 -14.23 5.82 -8.01
C HIS A 120 -14.30 4.64 -8.99
N SER A 121 -13.81 4.83 -10.23
CA SER A 121 -13.84 3.79 -11.27
C SER A 121 -13.03 2.55 -10.87
N GLN A 122 -11.91 2.73 -10.20
CA GLN A 122 -11.07 1.62 -9.73
C GLN A 122 -11.68 0.89 -8.52
N LEU A 123 -12.42 1.59 -7.64
CA LEU A 123 -13.19 0.95 -6.58
C LEU A 123 -14.40 0.18 -7.13
N GLU A 124 -15.06 0.67 -8.17
CA GLU A 124 -16.10 -0.09 -8.89
C GLU A 124 -15.52 -1.38 -9.47
N LEU A 125 -14.38 -1.28 -10.15
CA LEU A 125 -13.68 -2.45 -10.69
C LEU A 125 -13.30 -3.45 -9.60
N ALA A 126 -12.76 -2.97 -8.47
CA ALA A 126 -12.42 -3.82 -7.32
C ALA A 126 -13.65 -4.57 -6.80
N ALA A 127 -14.81 -3.90 -6.69
CA ALA A 127 -16.07 -4.51 -6.28
C ALA A 127 -16.56 -5.58 -7.27
N GLU A 128 -16.49 -5.31 -8.58
CA GLU A 128 -16.88 -6.23 -9.63
C GLU A 128 -16.02 -7.50 -9.65
N LEU A 129 -14.70 -7.35 -9.49
CA LEU A 129 -13.75 -8.46 -9.46
C LEU A 129 -13.66 -9.13 -8.09
N SER A 130 -14.37 -8.62 -7.08
CA SER A 130 -14.28 -9.08 -5.69
C SER A 130 -12.86 -8.98 -5.13
N LEU A 131 -12.04 -8.04 -5.61
CA LEU A 131 -10.72 -7.73 -5.08
C LEU A 131 -10.80 -6.66 -4.00
N ASN A 132 -9.80 -6.63 -3.13
CA ASN A 132 -9.59 -5.56 -2.17
C ASN A 132 -8.76 -4.43 -2.79
N ALA A 133 -8.68 -3.27 -2.12
CA ALA A 133 -7.98 -2.12 -2.68
C ALA A 133 -6.94 -1.54 -1.71
N ILE A 134 -5.81 -1.08 -2.26
CA ILE A 134 -4.74 -0.39 -1.53
C ILE A 134 -4.87 1.09 -1.77
N ILE A 135 -5.07 1.84 -0.69
CA ILE A 135 -5.40 3.26 -0.72
C ILE A 135 -4.21 4.12 -0.35
N HIS A 136 -3.84 4.98 -1.28
CA HIS A 136 -2.96 6.13 -1.06
C HIS A 136 -3.77 7.31 -0.51
N HIS A 137 -3.24 7.93 0.53
CA HIS A 137 -3.75 9.19 1.05
C HIS A 137 -2.60 10.11 1.43
N ARG A 138 -2.56 11.29 0.84
CA ARG A 138 -1.60 12.33 1.22
C ARG A 138 -2.21 13.72 1.12
N ASP A 139 -2.14 14.49 2.21
CA ASP A 139 -2.76 15.80 2.31
C ASP A 139 -1.88 16.80 3.08
N ARG A 140 -2.17 18.08 2.89
CA ARG A 140 -1.64 19.19 3.72
C ARG A 140 -2.64 19.64 4.79
N GLY A 141 -3.89 19.23 4.68
CA GLY A 141 -5.00 19.57 5.56
C GLY A 141 -5.86 18.34 5.84
N ASN A 142 -7.17 18.51 5.86
CA ASN A 142 -8.15 17.45 6.09
C ASN A 142 -9.12 17.25 4.92
N GLU A 143 -9.07 18.09 3.89
CA GLU A 143 -10.02 18.06 2.76
C GLU A 143 -9.97 16.73 2.00
N CYS A 144 -8.76 16.27 1.70
CA CYS A 144 -8.54 15.01 1.01
C CYS A 144 -9.12 13.82 1.78
N TRP A 145 -8.97 13.85 3.11
CA TRP A 145 -9.41 12.75 3.97
C TRP A 145 -10.94 12.57 3.94
N GLU A 146 -11.68 13.67 4.08
CA GLU A 146 -13.15 13.64 4.06
C GLU A 146 -13.67 13.18 2.69
N GLU A 147 -13.11 13.71 1.60
CA GLU A 147 -13.48 13.31 0.24
C GLU A 147 -13.18 11.84 -0.03
N LEU A 148 -11.99 11.37 0.37
CA LEU A 148 -11.58 9.97 0.23
C LEU A 148 -12.58 9.03 0.93
N LEU A 149 -12.94 9.32 2.18
CA LEU A 149 -13.88 8.50 2.92
C LEU A 149 -15.28 8.51 2.30
N ASN A 150 -15.74 9.66 1.81
CA ASN A 150 -17.04 9.78 1.13
C ASN A 150 -17.07 8.94 -0.18
N ILE A 151 -15.95 8.85 -0.91
CA ILE A 151 -15.86 8.03 -2.14
C ILE A 151 -15.81 6.54 -1.78
N ILE A 152 -15.15 6.14 -0.70
CA ILE A 152 -15.04 4.75 -0.27
C ILE A 152 -16.36 4.23 0.34
N ALA A 153 -17.11 5.06 1.04
CA ALA A 153 -18.29 4.66 1.82
C ALA A 153 -19.33 3.82 1.03
N PRO A 154 -19.68 4.10 -0.25
CA PRO A 154 -20.59 3.27 -1.03
C PRO A 154 -20.12 1.83 -1.29
N PHE A 155 -18.82 1.58 -1.13
CA PHE A 155 -18.18 0.28 -1.36
C PHE A 155 -17.99 -0.52 -0.07
N ASN A 156 -18.35 0.03 1.11
CA ASN A 156 -18.26 -0.67 2.38
C ASN A 156 -19.03 -2.01 2.33
N GLY A 157 -18.37 -3.07 2.80
CA GLY A 157 -18.91 -4.44 2.75
C GLY A 157 -18.74 -5.14 1.39
N LYS A 158 -18.35 -4.45 0.33
CA LYS A 158 -18.02 -5.01 -0.99
C LYS A 158 -16.51 -5.03 -1.22
N VAL A 159 -15.84 -3.92 -0.94
CA VAL A 159 -14.39 -3.75 -1.06
C VAL A 159 -13.83 -3.45 0.32
N ARG A 160 -12.90 -4.28 0.78
CA ARG A 160 -12.10 -3.98 1.95
C ARG A 160 -10.89 -3.18 1.49
N VAL A 161 -10.59 -2.09 2.16
CA VAL A 161 -9.41 -1.29 1.81
C VAL A 161 -8.34 -1.37 2.89
N VAL A 162 -7.08 -1.20 2.51
CA VAL A 162 -5.97 -0.89 3.41
C VAL A 162 -5.47 0.51 3.10
N PHE A 163 -5.44 1.37 4.11
CA PHE A 163 -4.79 2.67 4.02
C PHE A 163 -3.30 2.45 4.24
N HIS A 164 -2.54 2.43 3.12
CA HIS A 164 -1.12 2.17 3.19
C HIS A 164 -0.36 3.35 3.80
N CYS A 165 0.83 3.08 4.31
CA CYS A 165 1.71 4.07 4.94
C CYS A 165 0.97 4.97 5.94
N PHE A 166 0.09 4.36 6.76
CA PHE A 166 -0.77 5.12 7.66
C PHE A 166 0.06 5.95 8.64
N SER A 167 -0.06 7.25 8.52
CA SER A 167 0.78 8.22 9.21
C SER A 167 -0.01 9.19 10.11
N SER A 168 -1.17 8.76 10.59
CA SER A 168 -2.06 9.54 11.44
C SER A 168 -2.24 8.90 12.83
N SER A 169 -3.16 9.46 13.64
CA SER A 169 -3.41 9.04 15.02
C SER A 169 -4.35 7.82 15.12
N TRP A 170 -4.45 7.27 16.34
CA TRP A 170 -5.42 6.21 16.64
C TRP A 170 -6.86 6.68 16.46
N GLU A 171 -7.17 7.91 16.80
CA GLU A 171 -8.49 8.52 16.66
C GLU A 171 -8.94 8.52 15.20
N THR A 172 -8.02 8.72 14.27
CA THR A 172 -8.27 8.65 12.83
C THR A 172 -8.40 7.19 12.35
N ALA A 173 -7.56 6.27 12.86
CA ALA A 173 -7.58 4.86 12.47
C ALA A 173 -8.81 4.11 12.98
N LYS A 174 -9.29 4.43 14.18
CA LYS A 174 -10.35 3.70 14.87
C LYS A 174 -11.62 3.54 14.03
N PRO A 175 -12.24 4.60 13.48
CA PRO A 175 -13.46 4.48 12.69
C PRO A 175 -13.26 3.67 11.40
N LEU A 176 -12.08 3.67 10.79
CA LEU A 176 -11.78 2.86 9.61
C LEU A 176 -11.79 1.36 9.96
N ILE A 177 -11.15 1.03 11.08
CA ILE A 177 -11.06 -0.35 11.58
C ILE A 177 -12.43 -0.85 12.01
N GLU A 178 -13.25 -0.02 12.64
CA GLU A 178 -14.65 -0.35 13.01
C GLU A 178 -15.53 -0.60 11.77
N GLN A 179 -15.23 0.01 10.64
CA GLN A 179 -15.87 -0.27 9.35
C GLN A 179 -15.31 -1.52 8.64
N GLY A 180 -14.31 -2.19 9.21
CA GLY A 180 -13.72 -3.41 8.69
C GLY A 180 -12.50 -3.18 7.79
N HIS A 181 -12.06 -1.94 7.61
CA HIS A 181 -10.86 -1.60 6.83
C HIS A 181 -9.56 -1.90 7.61
N LEU A 182 -8.44 -1.78 6.94
CA LEU A 182 -7.10 -2.00 7.48
C LEU A 182 -6.25 -0.74 7.34
N ILE A 183 -5.19 -0.72 8.12
CA ILE A 183 -4.06 0.22 7.96
C ILE A 183 -2.76 -0.56 7.80
N SER A 184 -1.69 0.08 7.36
CA SER A 184 -0.37 -0.54 7.37
C SER A 184 0.71 0.41 7.90
N PHE A 185 1.76 -0.16 8.46
CA PHE A 185 2.85 0.59 9.06
C PHE A 185 4.16 0.36 8.32
N THR A 186 4.79 1.46 7.92
CA THR A 186 6.12 1.51 7.30
C THR A 186 7.24 1.73 8.33
N GLY A 187 8.46 1.86 7.83
CA GLY A 187 9.63 2.26 8.61
C GLY A 187 9.48 3.59 9.37
N ILE A 188 8.50 4.45 9.00
CA ILE A 188 8.20 5.69 9.71
C ILE A 188 7.88 5.42 11.19
N ALA A 189 7.24 4.31 11.51
CA ALA A 189 6.95 3.94 12.91
C ALA A 189 8.19 3.92 13.80
N THR A 190 9.38 3.67 13.22
CA THR A 190 10.66 3.64 13.96
C THR A 190 11.26 5.03 14.21
N PHE A 191 10.70 6.11 13.61
CA PHE A 191 11.28 7.44 13.70
C PHE A 191 10.98 8.07 15.06
N LYS A 192 11.97 8.77 15.63
CA LYS A 192 11.88 9.35 16.97
C LYS A 192 10.66 10.27 17.16
N ASN A 193 10.27 10.99 16.13
CA ASN A 193 9.19 11.98 16.20
C ASN A 193 7.83 11.43 15.72
N ALA A 194 7.72 10.12 15.44
CA ALA A 194 6.48 9.49 14.96
C ALA A 194 5.57 9.04 16.12
N THR A 195 5.37 9.90 17.11
CA THR A 195 4.66 9.57 18.38
C THR A 195 3.24 9.09 18.16
N ASP A 196 2.49 9.73 17.26
CA ASP A 196 1.10 9.40 17.00
C ASP A 196 0.96 8.03 16.28
N ILE A 197 1.87 7.79 15.32
CA ILE A 197 1.98 6.50 14.62
C ILE A 197 2.35 5.40 15.61
N GLN A 198 3.30 5.65 16.51
CA GLN A 198 3.71 4.69 17.54
C GLN A 198 2.56 4.40 18.50
N GLN A 199 1.83 5.43 18.93
CA GLN A 199 0.64 5.25 19.76
C GLN A 199 -0.44 4.44 19.01
N CYS A 200 -0.70 4.76 17.76
CA CYS A 200 -1.63 4.00 16.92
C CYS A 200 -1.19 2.54 16.80
N ALA A 201 0.08 2.29 16.46
CA ALA A 201 0.63 0.94 16.36
C ALA A 201 0.59 0.16 17.69
N ALA A 202 0.72 0.82 18.83
CA ALA A 202 0.60 0.20 20.15
C ALA A 202 -0.83 -0.15 20.52
N THR A 203 -1.81 0.65 20.07
CA THR A 203 -3.21 0.62 20.56
C THR A 203 -4.15 -0.17 19.65
N CYS A 204 -3.99 -0.07 18.32
CA CYS A 204 -4.92 -0.69 17.37
C CYS A 204 -4.99 -2.22 17.54
N PRO A 205 -6.12 -2.87 17.23
CA PRO A 205 -6.24 -4.33 17.28
C PRO A 205 -5.17 -4.98 16.40
N ILE A 206 -4.53 -6.06 16.90
CA ILE A 206 -3.38 -6.68 16.23
C ILE A 206 -3.74 -7.31 14.85
N ASN A 207 -5.02 -7.57 14.63
CA ASN A 207 -5.55 -8.11 13.37
C ASN A 207 -6.13 -7.04 12.43
N SER A 208 -5.86 -5.75 12.70
CA SER A 208 -6.35 -4.63 11.91
C SER A 208 -5.26 -3.91 11.13
N PHE A 209 -4.03 -4.41 11.16
CA PHE A 209 -2.94 -3.79 10.42
C PHE A 209 -2.01 -4.80 9.75
N MET A 210 -1.28 -4.32 8.77
CA MET A 210 -0.19 -5.04 8.09
C MET A 210 1.14 -4.31 8.29
N ILE A 211 2.24 -5.00 7.97
CA ILE A 211 3.60 -4.45 7.97
C ILE A 211 4.04 -4.29 6.53
N GLU A 212 4.67 -3.17 6.23
CA GLU A 212 5.21 -2.88 4.91
C GLU A 212 6.50 -2.09 4.95
N THR A 213 7.13 -1.91 3.80
CA THR A 213 8.31 -1.06 3.68
C THR A 213 8.04 0.24 2.94
N ASP A 214 7.19 0.23 1.93
CA ASP A 214 7.11 1.27 0.91
C ASP A 214 8.47 1.46 0.18
N SER A 215 9.24 0.38 0.07
CA SER A 215 10.56 0.44 -0.57
C SER A 215 10.45 0.77 -2.06
N PRO A 216 11.35 1.62 -2.57
CA PRO A 216 12.68 2.01 -2.08
C PRO A 216 12.69 3.17 -1.07
N TYR A 217 11.56 3.63 -0.59
CA TYR A 217 11.40 4.77 0.30
C TYR A 217 11.38 4.35 1.78
N LEU A 218 11.33 5.32 2.69
CA LEU A 218 10.97 5.21 4.10
C LEU A 218 11.78 4.20 4.93
N ALA A 219 13.08 4.01 4.62
CA ALA A 219 13.93 3.08 5.36
C ALA A 219 13.85 3.31 6.89
N PRO A 220 13.59 2.24 7.68
CA PRO A 220 13.50 2.34 9.14
C PRO A 220 14.84 2.70 9.78
N VAL A 221 14.81 3.15 11.04
CA VAL A 221 16.02 3.26 11.86
C VAL A 221 16.57 1.85 12.11
N PRO A 222 17.89 1.58 11.96
CA PRO A 222 18.98 2.56 11.76
C PRO A 222 19.32 2.85 10.28
N PHE A 223 18.52 2.45 9.33
CA PHE A 223 18.84 2.52 7.91
C PHE A 223 18.40 3.83 7.21
N ARG A 224 17.90 4.82 7.96
CA ARG A 224 17.48 6.11 7.39
C ARG A 224 18.55 6.73 6.49
N GLY A 225 18.08 7.28 5.34
CA GLY A 225 18.96 7.89 4.35
C GLY A 225 19.60 6.89 3.36
N LYS A 226 19.35 5.59 3.55
CA LYS A 226 19.70 4.54 2.57
C LYS A 226 18.47 4.13 1.75
N ARG A 227 18.69 3.47 0.61
CA ARG A 227 17.62 2.82 -0.14
C ARG A 227 16.93 1.78 0.77
N CYS A 228 15.61 1.90 0.90
CA CYS A 228 14.84 0.89 1.59
C CYS A 228 14.74 -0.37 0.71
N GLU A 229 14.68 -1.53 1.33
CA GLU A 229 14.47 -2.82 0.67
C GLU A 229 13.39 -3.60 1.43
N PRO A 230 12.67 -4.54 0.79
CA PRO A 230 11.63 -5.33 1.46
C PRO A 230 12.13 -6.05 2.72
N MET A 231 13.41 -6.43 2.80
CA MET A 231 14.00 -7.01 4.01
C MET A 231 13.82 -6.14 5.25
N HIS A 232 13.66 -4.83 5.08
CA HIS A 232 13.48 -3.89 6.20
C HIS A 232 12.10 -3.98 6.86
N ALA A 233 11.12 -4.66 6.25
CA ALA A 233 9.84 -4.96 6.89
C ALA A 233 10.04 -5.68 8.24
N MET A 234 11.06 -6.55 8.33
CA MET A 234 11.43 -7.21 9.57
C MET A 234 11.86 -6.23 10.67
N THR A 235 12.55 -5.14 10.31
CA THR A 235 12.96 -4.11 11.26
C THR A 235 11.76 -3.35 11.81
N THR A 236 10.82 -2.97 10.94
CA THR A 236 9.55 -2.33 11.32
C THR A 236 8.73 -3.26 12.23
N ALA A 237 8.60 -4.54 11.84
CA ALA A 237 7.88 -5.54 12.62
C ALA A 237 8.48 -5.74 14.03
N LYS A 238 9.80 -5.87 14.13
CA LYS A 238 10.49 -5.97 15.43
C LYS A 238 10.21 -4.75 16.32
N PHE A 239 10.32 -3.56 15.76
CA PHE A 239 10.04 -2.33 16.50
C PHE A 239 8.61 -2.33 17.05
N ILE A 240 7.61 -2.70 16.24
CA ILE A 240 6.20 -2.74 16.68
C ILE A 240 5.96 -3.85 17.70
N ALA A 241 6.61 -5.02 17.56
CA ALA A 241 6.53 -6.09 18.57
C ALA A 241 7.07 -5.63 19.93
N ASP A 242 8.23 -4.97 19.94
CA ASP A 242 8.84 -4.39 21.15
C ASP A 242 7.95 -3.30 21.76
N LEU A 243 7.41 -2.39 20.92
CA LEU A 243 6.48 -1.34 21.34
C LEU A 243 5.23 -1.91 22.01
N ARG A 244 4.69 -3.00 21.47
CA ARG A 244 3.51 -3.72 22.00
C ARG A 244 3.84 -4.69 23.13
N LYS A 245 5.13 -4.90 23.45
CA LYS A 245 5.61 -5.87 24.44
C LYS A 245 5.09 -7.29 24.19
N ILE A 246 5.06 -7.71 22.92
CA ILE A 246 4.65 -9.06 22.51
C ILE A 246 5.79 -9.77 21.77
N PRO A 247 5.84 -11.11 21.80
CA PRO A 247 6.79 -11.89 21.00
C PRO A 247 6.64 -11.59 19.51
N MET A 248 7.78 -11.54 18.80
CA MET A 248 7.80 -11.33 17.35
C MET A 248 7.00 -12.39 16.59
N GLU A 249 6.96 -13.62 17.11
CA GLU A 249 6.20 -14.73 16.55
C GLU A 249 4.70 -14.45 16.54
N ILE A 250 4.18 -13.87 17.62
CA ILE A 250 2.77 -13.46 17.74
C ILE A 250 2.46 -12.33 16.75
N LEU A 251 3.31 -11.31 16.67
CA LEU A 251 3.12 -10.24 15.68
C LEU A 251 3.10 -10.80 14.26
N SER A 252 4.12 -11.60 13.90
CA SER A 252 4.22 -12.22 12.58
C SER A 252 3.00 -13.06 12.22
N GLU A 253 2.54 -13.91 13.14
CA GLU A 253 1.36 -14.75 12.92
C GLU A 253 0.13 -13.89 12.60
N LYS A 254 -0.12 -12.86 13.41
CA LYS A 254 -1.33 -12.04 13.28
C LYS A 254 -1.31 -11.15 12.04
N THR A 255 -0.20 -10.49 11.78
CA THR A 255 -0.06 -9.62 10.59
C THR A 255 -0.04 -10.41 9.29
N ASN A 256 0.60 -11.58 9.25
CA ASN A 256 0.54 -12.48 8.10
C ASN A 256 -0.88 -12.97 7.85
N LYS A 257 -1.60 -13.41 8.91
CA LYS A 257 -3.01 -13.80 8.77
C LYS A 257 -3.89 -12.66 8.27
N THR A 258 -3.61 -11.42 8.68
CA THR A 258 -4.31 -10.23 8.17
C THR A 258 -4.04 -10.05 6.67
N ALA A 259 -2.77 -10.21 6.23
CA ALA A 259 -2.40 -10.16 4.83
C ALA A 259 -3.03 -11.31 4.02
N ASP A 260 -3.03 -12.55 4.55
CA ASP A 260 -3.68 -13.70 3.91
C ASP A 260 -5.16 -13.45 3.63
N LEU A 261 -5.88 -12.90 4.61
CA LEU A 261 -7.30 -12.60 4.49
C LEU A 261 -7.58 -11.42 3.55
N PHE A 262 -6.64 -10.49 3.43
CA PHE A 262 -6.79 -9.32 2.56
C PHE A 262 -6.45 -9.62 1.12
N PHE A 263 -5.29 -10.21 0.87
CA PHE A 263 -4.78 -10.50 -0.48
C PHE A 263 -5.25 -11.85 -1.03
N ARG A 264 -5.72 -12.75 -0.16
CA ARG A 264 -6.18 -14.12 -0.53
C ARG A 264 -5.08 -14.96 -1.18
N PHE A 265 -3.87 -14.86 -0.61
CA PHE A 265 -2.71 -15.66 -1.03
C PHE A 265 -2.98 -17.17 -1.05
#